data_bedfa82e67577b7f8a8b46316f778d22
#
_entry.id   bedfa82e67577b7f8a8b46316f778d22
#
_cell.length_a   1.000
_cell.length_b   1.000
_cell.length_c   1.000
_cell.angle_alpha   90.00
_cell.angle_beta   90.00
_cell.angle_gamma   90.00
#
_symmetry.space_group_name_H-M   'P 1'
#
loop_
_entity.id
_entity.type
_entity.pdbx_description
1 polymer ?
#
loop_
_entity_poly.entity_id
_entity_poly.type
_entity_poly.pdbx_seq_one_letter_code
_entity_poly.pdbx_strand_id
1 'polypeptide(L)'
;MNDFDFISALNSFNEKYLPKILIFLLVFVVGSLIVKLLLKLIRKIIDKSKIERTVITFFFSILKIVLYLIVVMTALSTIGVNVSSIITTFAAAAITAGLALQESMGNVASGVVILISKPFVAGDILEFEGIKGYVRSIRVFSTQIHTFDNKIVNIPNSRLTANNVTNCTGQTNRRINLSYTVGYDDDIDLVRKIILDLAKSDERVLKDPEPKVYVDKYLDSGIQIVAWVWVEPDDYYGVYYMMQENVLKEFKKNGVTIPYPHIQLVKE
;
A
#
# COMPACT_ATOMS: atom_id res chain seq x y z
N MET A 1 -13.80 22.32 -78.04
CA MET A 1 -13.27 23.15 -76.89
C MET A 1 -13.31 22.38 -75.58
N ASN A 2 -13.15 21.05 -75.54
CA ASN A 2 -13.22 20.30 -74.24
C ASN A 2 -12.13 19.21 -74.07
N ASP A 3 -11.36 18.87 -75.09
CA ASP A 3 -10.37 17.77 -74.96
C ASP A 3 -9.03 18.18 -74.32
N PHE A 4 -8.71 19.46 -74.34
CA PHE A 4 -7.47 19.98 -73.77
C PHE A 4 -7.53 20.13 -72.23
N ASP A 5 -8.72 20.33 -71.72
CA ASP A 5 -8.95 20.47 -70.25
C ASP A 5 -8.87 19.13 -69.52
N PHE A 6 -9.33 18.04 -70.13
CA PHE A 6 -9.36 16.72 -69.48
C PHE A 6 -7.96 16.11 -69.36
N ILE A 7 -7.12 16.20 -70.38
CA ILE A 7 -5.76 15.64 -70.38
C ILE A 7 -4.87 16.43 -69.40
N SER A 8 -5.00 17.76 -69.38
CA SER A 8 -4.27 18.61 -68.42
C SER A 8 -4.70 18.36 -66.98
N ALA A 9 -5.98 18.16 -66.70
CA ALA A 9 -6.52 17.77 -65.40
C ALA A 9 -6.03 16.37 -64.98
N LEU A 10 -5.97 15.41 -65.90
CA LEU A 10 -5.48 14.06 -65.65
C LEU A 10 -3.95 14.06 -65.33
N ASN A 11 -3.16 14.84 -66.05
CA ASN A 11 -1.72 14.99 -65.79
C ASN A 11 -1.46 15.69 -64.47
N SER A 12 -2.19 16.73 -64.13
CA SER A 12 -2.08 17.42 -62.83
C SER A 12 -2.49 16.53 -61.65
N PHE A 13 -3.52 15.67 -61.85
CA PHE A 13 -3.89 14.68 -60.87
C PHE A 13 -2.78 13.65 -60.68
N ASN A 14 -2.22 13.15 -61.76
CA ASN A 14 -1.19 12.10 -61.71
C ASN A 14 0.12 12.63 -61.06
N GLU A 15 0.53 13.84 -61.38
CA GLU A 15 1.75 14.43 -60.78
C GLU A 15 1.58 14.91 -59.33
N LYS A 16 0.42 15.43 -58.97
CA LYS A 16 0.20 16.09 -57.69
C LYS A 16 -0.40 15.20 -56.62
N TYR A 17 -1.36 14.31 -57.01
CA TYR A 17 -2.14 13.55 -56.03
C TYR A 17 -1.73 12.08 -55.98
N LEU A 18 -1.35 11.46 -57.10
CA LEU A 18 -1.01 10.05 -57.16
C LEU A 18 0.15 9.68 -56.22
N PRO A 19 1.28 10.44 -56.14
CA PRO A 19 2.37 10.15 -55.21
C PRO A 19 1.93 10.23 -53.76
N LYS A 20 1.07 11.19 -53.40
CA LYS A 20 0.58 11.35 -52.06
C LYS A 20 -0.32 10.18 -51.64
N ILE A 21 -1.19 9.72 -52.54
CA ILE A 21 -2.05 8.57 -52.33
C ILE A 21 -1.22 7.29 -52.16
N LEU A 22 -0.19 7.11 -52.97
CA LEU A 22 0.71 5.95 -52.85
C LEU A 22 1.46 5.96 -51.51
N ILE A 23 1.97 7.15 -51.07
CA ILE A 23 2.62 7.28 -49.77
C ILE A 23 1.62 7.03 -48.64
N PHE A 24 0.41 7.56 -48.71
CA PHE A 24 -0.66 7.26 -47.76
C PHE A 24 -0.91 5.76 -47.62
N LEU A 25 -1.11 5.06 -48.75
CA LEU A 25 -1.35 3.61 -48.76
C LEU A 25 -0.16 2.84 -48.17
N LEU A 26 1.06 3.23 -48.57
CA LEU A 26 2.28 2.62 -48.06
C LEU A 26 2.36 2.76 -46.52
N VAL A 27 2.21 3.99 -46.00
CA VAL A 27 2.28 4.28 -44.54
C VAL A 27 1.17 3.53 -43.82
N PHE A 28 -0.04 3.50 -44.35
CA PHE A 28 -1.16 2.78 -43.75
C PHE A 28 -0.93 1.26 -43.70
N VAL A 29 -0.47 0.66 -44.80
CA VAL A 29 -0.20 -0.79 -44.88
C VAL A 29 0.97 -1.17 -43.98
N VAL A 30 2.10 -0.47 -44.11
CA VAL A 30 3.29 -0.73 -43.27
C VAL A 30 2.97 -0.51 -41.80
N GLY A 31 2.33 0.62 -41.43
CA GLY A 31 1.89 0.89 -40.09
C GLY A 31 0.95 -0.18 -39.50
N SER A 32 -0.02 -0.63 -40.32
CA SER A 32 -0.94 -1.72 -39.92
C SER A 32 -0.21 -3.05 -39.72
N LEU A 33 0.80 -3.35 -40.50
CA LEU A 33 1.64 -4.54 -40.30
C LEU A 33 2.47 -4.45 -39.03
N ILE A 34 3.06 -3.28 -38.74
CA ILE A 34 3.79 -3.03 -37.49
C ILE A 34 2.87 -3.19 -36.29
N VAL A 35 1.67 -2.60 -36.32
CA VAL A 35 0.67 -2.74 -35.24
C VAL A 35 0.29 -4.21 -35.02
N LYS A 36 0.01 -4.96 -36.09
CA LYS A 36 -0.30 -6.40 -35.99
C LYS A 36 0.87 -7.18 -35.36
N LEU A 37 2.10 -6.89 -35.77
CA LEU A 37 3.30 -7.55 -35.22
C LEU A 37 3.48 -7.23 -33.73
N LEU A 38 3.37 -5.96 -33.34
CA LEU A 38 3.45 -5.51 -31.94
C LEU A 38 2.39 -6.18 -31.08
N LEU A 39 1.13 -6.14 -31.50
CA LEU A 39 0.03 -6.79 -30.77
C LEU A 39 0.23 -8.30 -30.64
N LYS A 40 0.75 -8.97 -31.69
CA LYS A 40 1.09 -10.41 -31.64
C LYS A 40 2.20 -10.71 -30.64
N LEU A 41 3.26 -9.89 -30.59
CA LEU A 41 4.37 -10.04 -29.64
C LEU A 41 3.89 -9.83 -28.20
N ILE A 42 3.15 -8.77 -27.95
CA ILE A 42 2.61 -8.45 -26.62
C ILE A 42 1.68 -9.60 -26.16
N ARG A 43 0.79 -10.06 -27.02
CA ARG A 43 -0.13 -11.17 -26.71
C ARG A 43 0.62 -12.43 -26.31
N LYS A 44 1.69 -12.80 -27.03
CA LYS A 44 2.53 -13.97 -26.72
C LYS A 44 3.16 -13.91 -25.32
N ILE A 45 3.49 -12.70 -24.84
CA ILE A 45 4.05 -12.49 -23.49
C ILE A 45 2.95 -12.63 -22.45
N ILE A 46 1.79 -12.01 -22.70
CA ILE A 46 0.70 -11.95 -21.71
C ILE A 46 -0.05 -13.28 -21.60
N ASP A 47 -0.18 -14.07 -22.69
CA ASP A 47 -0.83 -15.39 -22.66
C ASP A 47 -0.15 -16.37 -21.69
N LYS A 48 1.11 -16.09 -21.29
CA LYS A 48 1.82 -16.85 -20.25
C LYS A 48 1.50 -16.39 -18.81
N SER A 49 0.79 -15.29 -18.65
CA SER A 49 0.42 -14.72 -17.36
C SER A 49 -0.83 -15.40 -16.80
N LYS A 50 -0.98 -15.36 -15.46
CA LYS A 50 -2.20 -15.84 -14.78
C LYS A 50 -3.33 -14.80 -14.74
N ILE A 51 -3.26 -13.76 -15.57
CA ILE A 51 -4.25 -12.68 -15.62
C ILE A 51 -5.51 -13.19 -16.31
N GLU A 52 -6.67 -12.81 -15.82
CA GLU A 52 -7.97 -13.16 -16.38
C GLU A 52 -8.10 -12.68 -17.83
N ARG A 53 -8.56 -13.55 -18.72
CA ARG A 53 -8.67 -13.27 -20.17
C ARG A 53 -9.51 -12.05 -20.49
N THR A 54 -10.55 -11.77 -19.69
CA THR A 54 -11.43 -10.60 -19.85
C THR A 54 -10.65 -9.30 -19.72
N VAL A 55 -9.80 -9.20 -18.69
CA VAL A 55 -8.96 -8.02 -18.42
C VAL A 55 -7.97 -7.82 -19.57
N ILE A 56 -7.30 -8.89 -19.99
CA ILE A 56 -6.36 -8.87 -21.12
C ILE A 56 -7.06 -8.33 -22.37
N THR A 57 -8.23 -8.90 -22.73
CA THR A 57 -8.97 -8.52 -23.93
C THR A 57 -9.37 -7.04 -23.90
N PHE A 58 -9.79 -6.53 -22.74
CA PHE A 58 -10.15 -5.12 -22.57
C PHE A 58 -8.96 -4.19 -22.86
N PHE A 59 -7.82 -4.43 -22.20
CA PHE A 59 -6.63 -3.60 -22.42
C PHE A 59 -6.07 -3.72 -23.85
N PHE A 60 -6.12 -4.91 -24.44
CA PHE A 60 -5.75 -5.11 -25.83
C PHE A 60 -6.63 -4.31 -26.80
N SER A 61 -7.93 -4.25 -26.53
CA SER A 61 -8.86 -3.47 -27.37
C SER A 61 -8.52 -1.99 -27.34
N ILE A 62 -8.25 -1.44 -26.15
CA ILE A 62 -7.84 -0.04 -25.99
C ILE A 62 -6.51 0.20 -26.71
N LEU A 63 -5.49 -0.62 -26.45
CA LEU A 63 -4.18 -0.50 -27.09
C LEU A 63 -4.27 -0.56 -28.62
N LYS A 64 -5.09 -1.48 -29.15
CA LYS A 64 -5.34 -1.61 -30.60
C LYS A 64 -5.95 -0.32 -31.16
N ILE A 65 -6.97 0.24 -30.50
CA ILE A 65 -7.61 1.49 -30.94
C ILE A 65 -6.58 2.62 -31.01
N VAL A 66 -5.78 2.81 -29.93
CA VAL A 66 -4.76 3.86 -29.86
C VAL A 66 -3.71 3.68 -30.97
N LEU A 67 -3.17 2.49 -31.17
CA LEU A 67 -2.15 2.23 -32.19
C LEU A 67 -2.68 2.46 -33.61
N TYR A 68 -3.90 2.00 -33.92
CA TYR A 68 -4.50 2.27 -35.24
C TYR A 68 -4.84 3.75 -35.44
N LEU A 69 -5.25 4.47 -34.38
CA LEU A 69 -5.44 5.92 -34.43
C LEU A 69 -4.16 6.63 -34.87
N ILE A 70 -3.02 6.26 -34.26
CA ILE A 70 -1.71 6.81 -34.64
C ILE A 70 -1.39 6.54 -36.09
N VAL A 71 -1.59 5.30 -36.57
CA VAL A 71 -1.35 4.94 -37.98
C VAL A 71 -2.22 5.76 -38.92
N VAL A 72 -3.51 5.89 -38.63
CA VAL A 72 -4.46 6.67 -39.46
C VAL A 72 -4.07 8.14 -39.50
N MET A 73 -3.76 8.75 -38.33
CA MET A 73 -3.35 10.15 -38.28
C MET A 73 -2.04 10.39 -39.05
N THR A 74 -1.06 9.48 -38.91
CA THR A 74 0.20 9.58 -39.65
C THR A 74 -0.05 9.47 -41.16
N ALA A 75 -0.87 8.50 -41.60
CA ALA A 75 -1.20 8.34 -43.00
C ALA A 75 -1.94 9.57 -43.57
N LEU A 76 -2.95 10.11 -42.85
CA LEU A 76 -3.67 11.31 -43.27
C LEU A 76 -2.77 12.54 -43.42
N SER A 77 -1.78 12.67 -42.51
CA SER A 77 -0.79 13.75 -42.57
C SER A 77 0.03 13.73 -43.87
N THR A 78 0.32 12.55 -44.44
CA THR A 78 1.12 12.42 -45.68
C THR A 78 0.40 12.98 -46.92
N ILE A 79 -0.91 12.99 -46.94
CA ILE A 79 -1.70 13.58 -48.03
C ILE A 79 -2.02 15.07 -47.83
N GLY A 80 -1.52 15.64 -46.73
CA GLY A 80 -1.67 17.06 -46.39
C GLY A 80 -2.93 17.41 -45.61
N VAL A 81 -3.63 16.42 -45.02
CA VAL A 81 -4.75 16.67 -44.12
C VAL A 81 -4.21 17.24 -42.82
N ASN A 82 -4.76 18.36 -42.36
CA ASN A 82 -4.41 18.93 -41.08
C ASN A 82 -5.03 18.11 -39.94
N VAL A 83 -4.21 17.25 -39.35
CA VAL A 83 -4.62 16.38 -38.22
C VAL A 83 -4.48 17.05 -36.87
N SER A 84 -3.96 18.28 -36.79
CA SER A 84 -3.65 18.96 -35.51
C SER A 84 -4.88 19.10 -34.60
N SER A 85 -6.03 19.50 -35.15
CA SER A 85 -7.26 19.63 -34.36
C SER A 85 -7.75 18.29 -33.81
N ILE A 86 -7.58 17.22 -34.57
CA ILE A 86 -7.95 15.87 -34.15
C ILE A 86 -7.00 15.41 -33.05
N ILE A 87 -5.69 15.59 -33.21
CA ILE A 87 -4.69 15.28 -32.20
C ILE A 87 -4.95 16.05 -30.92
N THR A 88 -5.26 17.36 -31.00
CA THR A 88 -5.59 18.17 -29.82
C THR A 88 -6.82 17.66 -29.09
N THR A 89 -7.87 17.25 -29.81
CA THR A 89 -9.08 16.67 -29.22
C THR A 89 -8.77 15.35 -28.49
N PHE A 90 -8.00 14.46 -29.11
CA PHE A 90 -7.59 13.20 -28.48
C PHE A 90 -6.65 13.45 -27.30
N ALA A 91 -5.75 14.44 -27.37
CA ALA A 91 -4.88 14.81 -26.25
C ALA A 91 -5.69 15.31 -25.05
N ALA A 92 -6.69 16.17 -25.28
CA ALA A 92 -7.58 16.62 -24.22
C ALA A 92 -8.37 15.45 -23.58
N ALA A 93 -8.90 14.54 -24.41
CA ALA A 93 -9.58 13.35 -23.92
C ALA A 93 -8.64 12.41 -23.13
N ALA A 94 -7.39 12.25 -23.57
CA ALA A 94 -6.38 11.44 -22.89
C ALA A 94 -5.99 12.05 -21.52
N ILE A 95 -5.86 13.39 -21.43
CA ILE A 95 -5.61 14.08 -20.15
C ILE A 95 -6.79 13.85 -19.20
N THR A 96 -8.02 14.02 -19.67
CA THR A 96 -9.22 13.79 -18.85
C THR A 96 -9.30 12.36 -18.35
N ALA A 97 -9.04 11.38 -19.20
CA ALA A 97 -8.99 9.96 -18.81
C ALA A 97 -7.85 9.68 -17.83
N GLY A 98 -6.69 10.30 -18.02
CA GLY A 98 -5.54 10.21 -17.12
C GLY A 98 -5.87 10.74 -15.71
N LEU A 99 -6.54 11.89 -15.62
CA LEU A 99 -7.00 12.44 -14.34
C LEU A 99 -8.03 11.52 -13.66
N ALA A 100 -8.95 10.93 -14.43
CA ALA A 100 -9.92 9.98 -13.88
C ALA A 100 -9.25 8.69 -13.34
N LEU A 101 -8.09 8.30 -13.87
CA LEU A 101 -7.34 7.11 -13.44
C LEU A 101 -6.21 7.43 -12.46
N GLN A 102 -6.01 8.70 -12.08
CA GLN A 102 -4.87 9.16 -11.27
C GLN A 102 -4.73 8.37 -9.96
N GLU A 103 -5.83 8.17 -9.23
CA GLU A 103 -5.81 7.43 -7.96
C GLU A 103 -5.38 5.97 -8.16
N SER A 104 -5.90 5.31 -9.20
CA SER A 104 -5.54 3.92 -9.52
C SER A 104 -4.07 3.80 -9.88
N MET A 105 -3.54 4.72 -10.68
CA MET A 105 -2.11 4.76 -11.03
C MET A 105 -1.24 5.07 -9.81
N GLY A 106 -1.69 5.93 -8.93
CA GLY A 106 -1.06 6.21 -7.64
C GLY A 106 -0.93 4.94 -6.78
N ASN A 107 -1.97 4.13 -6.72
CA ASN A 107 -1.94 2.85 -6.01
C ASN A 107 -0.95 1.85 -6.62
N VAL A 108 -0.86 1.76 -7.94
CA VAL A 108 0.13 0.91 -8.64
C VAL A 108 1.56 1.37 -8.31
N ALA A 109 1.84 2.66 -8.47
CA ALA A 109 3.16 3.23 -8.17
C ALA A 109 3.55 2.99 -6.71
N SER A 110 2.63 3.21 -5.77
CA SER A 110 2.82 2.94 -4.34
C SER A 110 3.06 1.45 -4.05
N GLY A 111 2.34 0.55 -4.73
CA GLY A 111 2.59 -0.89 -4.63
C GLY A 111 4.00 -1.28 -5.05
N VAL A 112 4.51 -0.69 -6.14
CA VAL A 112 5.90 -0.89 -6.59
C VAL A 112 6.89 -0.33 -5.56
N VAL A 113 6.64 0.87 -5.01
CA VAL A 113 7.47 1.46 -3.96
C VAL A 113 7.54 0.55 -2.74
N ILE A 114 6.40 0.01 -2.25
CA ILE A 114 6.37 -0.90 -1.11
C ILE A 114 7.21 -2.16 -1.40
N LEU A 115 7.09 -2.75 -2.59
CA LEU A 115 7.82 -3.95 -2.97
C LEU A 115 9.34 -3.74 -3.10
N ILE A 116 9.78 -2.55 -3.52
CA ILE A 116 11.19 -2.20 -3.67
C ILE A 116 11.80 -1.78 -2.33
N SER A 117 11.19 -0.81 -1.64
CA SER A 117 11.73 -0.24 -0.39
C SER A 117 11.49 -1.12 0.83
N LYS A 118 10.50 -2.05 0.76
CA LYS A 118 10.13 -3.02 1.79
C LYS A 118 10.00 -2.41 3.19
N PRO A 119 9.22 -1.35 3.40
CA PRO A 119 8.97 -0.83 4.75
C PRO A 119 8.27 -1.88 5.63
N PHE A 120 7.60 -2.82 5.00
CA PHE A 120 7.04 -4.04 5.57
C PHE A 120 6.96 -5.13 4.49
N VAL A 121 6.81 -6.38 4.91
CA VAL A 121 6.67 -7.55 4.03
C VAL A 121 5.43 -8.38 4.42
N ALA A 122 5.08 -9.35 3.57
CA ALA A 122 4.04 -10.31 3.92
C ALA A 122 4.46 -11.13 5.14
N GLY A 123 3.59 -11.23 6.14
CA GLY A 123 3.84 -11.83 7.46
C GLY A 123 4.02 -10.79 8.57
N ASP A 124 4.42 -9.56 8.28
CA ASP A 124 4.56 -8.51 9.29
C ASP A 124 3.22 -8.13 9.92
N ILE A 125 3.26 -7.71 11.18
CA ILE A 125 2.12 -7.10 11.86
C ILE A 125 2.20 -5.59 11.66
N LEU A 126 1.17 -5.05 10.98
CA LEU A 126 1.02 -3.61 10.79
C LEU A 126 -0.09 -3.04 11.66
N GLU A 127 0.12 -1.80 12.06
CA GLU A 127 -0.90 -0.95 12.66
C GLU A 127 -1.04 0.31 11.82
N PHE A 128 -2.26 0.54 11.31
CA PHE A 128 -2.59 1.64 10.42
C PHE A 128 -4.03 2.11 10.69
N GLU A 129 -4.22 3.37 11.08
CA GLU A 129 -5.53 3.99 11.34
C GLU A 129 -6.45 3.13 12.23
N GLY A 130 -5.89 2.56 13.30
CA GLY A 130 -6.62 1.70 14.23
C GLY A 130 -6.85 0.25 13.75
N ILE A 131 -6.45 -0.07 12.51
CA ILE A 131 -6.46 -1.43 11.99
C ILE A 131 -5.13 -2.09 12.36
N LYS A 132 -5.19 -3.25 13.01
CA LYS A 132 -4.01 -4.03 13.39
C LYS A 132 -4.16 -5.48 12.96
N GLY A 133 -3.12 -6.01 12.29
CA GLY A 133 -3.15 -7.39 11.81
C GLY A 133 -1.93 -7.75 10.96
N TYR A 134 -1.92 -8.98 10.49
CA TYR A 134 -0.86 -9.52 9.63
C TYR A 134 -1.04 -9.10 8.18
N VAL A 135 0.04 -8.67 7.53
CA VAL A 135 0.09 -8.48 6.08
C VAL A 135 -0.01 -9.84 5.41
N ARG A 136 -1.13 -10.13 4.76
CA ARG A 136 -1.29 -11.37 4.01
C ARG A 136 -0.63 -11.32 2.64
N SER A 137 -0.87 -10.24 1.90
CA SER A 137 -0.33 -10.06 0.56
C SER A 137 -0.31 -8.60 0.15
N ILE A 138 0.74 -8.21 -0.58
CA ILE A 138 0.86 -6.92 -1.24
C ILE A 138 0.46 -7.14 -2.70
N ARG A 139 -0.64 -6.49 -3.13
CA ARG A 139 -1.18 -6.60 -4.48
C ARG A 139 -0.91 -5.31 -5.26
N VAL A 140 -1.24 -5.33 -6.55
CA VAL A 140 -0.97 -4.19 -7.46
C VAL A 140 -1.59 -2.88 -6.97
N PHE A 141 -2.84 -2.90 -6.50
CA PHE A 141 -3.58 -1.70 -6.08
C PHE A 141 -3.74 -1.57 -4.56
N SER A 142 -3.64 -2.67 -3.82
CA SER A 142 -3.92 -2.72 -2.39
C SER A 142 -3.07 -3.73 -1.67
N THR A 143 -2.82 -3.49 -0.40
CA THR A 143 -2.26 -4.45 0.55
C THR A 143 -3.39 -5.05 1.37
N GLN A 144 -3.39 -6.37 1.52
CA GLN A 144 -4.39 -7.11 2.27
C GLN A 144 -3.86 -7.43 3.66
N ILE A 145 -4.60 -7.00 4.68
CA ILE A 145 -4.33 -7.27 6.11
C ILE A 145 -5.39 -8.22 6.67
N HIS A 146 -4.95 -9.22 7.43
CA HIS A 146 -5.78 -10.06 8.27
C HIS A 146 -5.68 -9.57 9.70
N THR A 147 -6.81 -9.10 10.24
CA THR A 147 -6.88 -8.69 11.64
C THR A 147 -6.88 -9.89 12.59
N PHE A 148 -6.56 -9.66 13.86
CA PHE A 148 -6.54 -10.74 14.88
C PHE A 148 -7.90 -11.36 15.14
N ASP A 149 -9.00 -10.64 14.83
CA ASP A 149 -10.39 -11.14 14.88
C ASP A 149 -10.84 -11.75 13.55
N ASN A 150 -9.87 -12.15 12.69
CA ASN A 150 -10.06 -12.86 11.42
C ASN A 150 -10.86 -12.12 10.35
N LYS A 151 -10.79 -10.79 10.33
CA LYS A 151 -11.32 -9.97 9.24
C LYS A 151 -10.26 -9.73 8.18
N ILE A 152 -10.71 -9.55 6.94
CA ILE A 152 -9.85 -9.18 5.81
C ILE A 152 -10.07 -7.70 5.49
N VAL A 153 -9.02 -6.92 5.59
CA VAL A 153 -9.04 -5.51 5.23
C VAL A 153 -8.12 -5.28 4.04
N ASN A 154 -8.66 -4.66 2.98
CA ASN A 154 -7.87 -4.25 1.81
C ASN A 154 -7.62 -2.75 1.92
N ILE A 155 -6.35 -2.36 2.05
CA ILE A 155 -5.94 -0.96 2.16
C ILE A 155 -5.30 -0.56 0.84
N PRO A 156 -5.75 0.53 0.18
CA PRO A 156 -5.09 1.07 -1.02
C PRO A 156 -3.61 1.36 -0.75
N ASN A 157 -2.72 0.96 -1.66
CA ASN A 157 -1.28 1.11 -1.46
C ASN A 157 -0.86 2.57 -1.29
N SER A 158 -1.51 3.49 -1.99
CA SER A 158 -1.25 4.93 -1.88
C SER A 158 -1.48 5.46 -0.46
N ARG A 159 -2.48 4.92 0.27
CA ARG A 159 -2.73 5.33 1.66
C ARG A 159 -1.61 4.88 2.59
N LEU A 160 -1.06 3.68 2.37
CA LEU A 160 0.05 3.14 3.18
C LEU A 160 1.37 3.87 2.92
N THR A 161 1.59 4.40 1.71
CA THR A 161 2.81 5.17 1.40
C THR A 161 2.70 6.65 1.75
N ALA A 162 1.49 7.19 1.80
CA ALA A 162 1.25 8.61 2.10
C ALA A 162 1.12 8.91 3.61
N ASN A 163 0.85 7.90 4.44
CA ASN A 163 0.60 8.07 5.87
C ASN A 163 1.59 7.26 6.71
N ASN A 164 1.62 7.56 8.02
CA ASN A 164 2.44 6.81 8.97
C ASN A 164 1.89 5.40 9.16
N VAL A 165 2.73 4.41 8.93
CA VAL A 165 2.44 3.00 9.18
C VAL A 165 3.37 2.49 10.26
N THR A 166 2.84 1.84 11.28
CA THR A 166 3.65 1.22 12.32
C THR A 166 3.85 -0.26 11.98
N ASN A 167 5.10 -0.65 11.73
CA ASN A 167 5.48 -2.06 11.61
C ASN A 167 5.85 -2.58 13.00
N CYS A 168 5.04 -3.47 13.53
CA CYS A 168 5.20 -4.03 14.89
C CYS A 168 6.21 -5.19 14.95
N THR A 169 6.62 -5.75 13.81
CA THR A 169 7.50 -6.91 13.69
C THR A 169 8.80 -6.61 12.92
N GLY A 170 8.95 -5.37 12.43
CA GLY A 170 10.10 -4.95 11.63
C GLY A 170 11.44 -4.89 12.38
N GLN A 171 11.43 -5.05 13.70
CA GLN A 171 12.62 -5.13 14.56
C GLN A 171 12.64 -6.49 15.27
N THR A 172 13.84 -6.93 15.62
CA THR A 172 14.06 -8.22 16.33
C THR A 172 13.49 -8.22 17.75
N ASN A 173 13.46 -7.04 18.39
CA ASN A 173 13.02 -6.89 19.75
C ASN A 173 11.85 -5.90 19.84
N ARG A 174 10.89 -6.21 20.68
CA ARG A 174 9.73 -5.34 20.94
C ARG A 174 9.55 -5.12 22.43
N ARG A 175 9.32 -3.86 22.82
CA ARG A 175 9.08 -3.50 24.22
C ARG A 175 7.60 -3.57 24.57
N ILE A 176 7.27 -4.32 25.61
CA ILE A 176 5.97 -4.30 26.26
C ILE A 176 6.01 -3.18 27.31
N ASN A 177 5.06 -2.27 27.24
CA ASN A 177 4.85 -1.23 28.23
C ASN A 177 3.66 -1.67 29.12
N LEU A 178 3.96 -2.04 30.35
CA LEU A 178 2.97 -2.43 31.34
C LEU A 178 2.78 -1.28 32.34
N SER A 179 1.57 -1.11 32.85
CA SER A 179 1.25 -0.08 33.82
C SER A 179 0.39 -0.68 34.92
N TYR A 180 0.79 -0.46 36.18
CA TYR A 180 0.12 -0.93 37.36
C TYR A 180 -0.08 0.24 38.31
N THR A 181 -1.18 0.24 39.09
CA THR A 181 -1.42 1.24 40.12
C THR A 181 -1.39 0.55 41.49
N VAL A 182 -0.60 1.07 42.41
CA VAL A 182 -0.46 0.56 43.79
C VAL A 182 -0.80 1.66 44.81
N GLY A 183 -1.09 1.27 46.05
CA GLY A 183 -1.42 2.21 47.12
C GLY A 183 -0.24 3.11 47.49
N TYR A 184 -0.53 4.25 48.13
CA TYR A 184 0.51 5.17 48.63
C TYR A 184 1.33 4.59 49.78
N ASP A 185 0.74 3.68 50.54
CA ASP A 185 1.37 3.03 51.70
C ASP A 185 2.15 1.76 51.32
N ASP A 186 2.09 1.33 50.04
CA ASP A 186 2.79 0.14 49.60
C ASP A 186 4.31 0.39 49.45
N ASP A 187 5.10 -0.64 49.76
CA ASP A 187 6.54 -0.63 49.55
C ASP A 187 6.88 -0.74 48.05
N ILE A 188 7.33 0.37 47.46
CA ILE A 188 7.67 0.45 46.02
C ILE A 188 8.82 -0.49 45.66
N ASP A 189 9.76 -0.76 46.58
CA ASP A 189 10.88 -1.67 46.30
C ASP A 189 10.40 -3.13 46.26
N LEU A 190 9.46 -3.50 47.11
CA LEU A 190 8.77 -4.79 47.04
C LEU A 190 7.99 -4.93 45.73
N VAL A 191 7.22 -3.91 45.35
CA VAL A 191 6.47 -3.90 44.06
C VAL A 191 7.42 -4.07 42.88
N ARG A 192 8.50 -3.33 42.84
CA ARG A 192 9.53 -3.42 41.81
C ARG A 192 10.13 -4.82 41.73
N LYS A 193 10.48 -5.38 42.88
CA LYS A 193 11.02 -6.75 42.97
C LYS A 193 10.08 -7.78 42.42
N ILE A 194 8.81 -7.75 42.83
CA ILE A 194 7.78 -8.69 42.32
C ILE A 194 7.68 -8.65 40.82
N ILE A 195 7.58 -7.47 40.21
CA ILE A 195 7.42 -7.32 38.77
C ILE A 195 8.69 -7.81 38.04
N LEU A 196 9.88 -7.46 38.53
CA LEU A 196 11.15 -7.88 37.93
C LEU A 196 11.37 -9.39 38.06
N ASP A 197 11.04 -10.00 39.19
CA ASP A 197 11.19 -11.45 39.40
C ASP A 197 10.26 -12.22 38.47
N LEU A 198 9.01 -11.78 38.29
CA LEU A 198 8.07 -12.35 37.32
C LEU A 198 8.57 -12.20 35.89
N ALA A 199 9.04 -11.02 35.50
CA ALA A 199 9.57 -10.80 34.15
C ALA A 199 10.77 -11.69 33.87
N LYS A 200 11.71 -11.81 34.85
CA LYS A 200 12.93 -12.64 34.70
C LYS A 200 12.65 -14.14 34.73
N SER A 201 11.52 -14.58 35.28
CA SER A 201 11.13 -16.00 35.35
C SER A 201 10.62 -16.56 34.03
N ASP A 202 10.21 -15.72 33.07
CA ASP A 202 9.73 -16.14 31.76
C ASP A 202 10.89 -16.13 30.74
N GLU A 203 11.14 -17.28 30.13
CA GLU A 203 12.24 -17.47 29.16
C GLU A 203 12.08 -16.62 27.88
N ARG A 204 10.86 -16.18 27.57
CA ARG A 204 10.55 -15.31 26.41
C ARG A 204 10.97 -13.86 26.62
N VAL A 205 11.21 -13.47 27.89
CA VAL A 205 11.69 -12.14 28.22
C VAL A 205 13.20 -12.06 27.98
N LEU A 206 13.60 -11.05 27.20
CA LEU A 206 14.99 -10.84 26.86
C LEU A 206 15.79 -10.40 28.08
N LYS A 207 17.03 -10.91 28.18
CA LYS A 207 18.00 -10.50 29.23
C LYS A 207 18.72 -9.20 28.86
N ASP A 208 18.82 -8.90 27.58
CA ASP A 208 19.37 -7.68 27.02
C ASP A 208 18.48 -7.20 25.86
N PRO A 209 17.85 -6.02 25.98
CA PRO A 209 17.83 -5.14 27.15
C PRO A 209 17.07 -5.75 28.34
N GLU A 210 17.60 -5.59 29.55
CA GLU A 210 16.95 -6.12 30.76
C GLU A 210 15.61 -5.39 31.08
N PRO A 211 14.65 -6.08 31.72
CA PRO A 211 13.42 -5.46 32.21
C PRO A 211 13.69 -4.35 33.20
N LYS A 212 12.91 -3.27 33.13
CA LYS A 212 13.03 -2.09 34.02
C LYS A 212 11.68 -1.71 34.62
N VAL A 213 11.69 -1.25 35.87
CA VAL A 213 10.47 -0.82 36.55
C VAL A 213 10.72 0.54 37.20
N TYR A 214 9.80 1.48 36.96
CA TYR A 214 9.88 2.85 37.41
C TYR A 214 8.56 3.33 37.99
N VAL A 215 8.63 4.32 38.90
CA VAL A 215 7.48 5.15 39.24
C VAL A 215 7.25 6.10 38.05
N ASP A 216 6.06 6.12 37.48
CA ASP A 216 5.70 6.99 36.39
C ASP A 216 5.09 8.30 36.88
N LYS A 217 4.05 8.21 37.70
CA LYS A 217 3.37 9.39 38.25
C LYS A 217 2.53 9.05 39.49
N TYR A 218 2.18 10.09 40.22
CA TYR A 218 1.26 10.05 41.34
C TYR A 218 -0.15 10.36 40.83
N LEU A 219 -1.10 9.48 41.16
CA LEU A 219 -2.51 9.60 40.80
C LEU A 219 -3.33 9.99 42.02
N ASP A 220 -4.59 10.37 41.82
CA ASP A 220 -5.50 10.77 42.91
C ASP A 220 -5.67 9.72 44.01
N SER A 221 -5.51 8.45 43.69
CA SER A 221 -5.76 7.34 44.63
C SER A 221 -4.60 6.34 44.74
N GLY A 222 -3.46 6.61 44.12
CA GLY A 222 -2.31 5.69 44.17
C GLY A 222 -1.14 6.11 43.29
N ILE A 223 -0.12 5.27 43.26
CA ILE A 223 1.12 5.47 42.50
C ILE A 223 1.10 4.61 41.28
N GLN A 224 1.32 5.20 40.09
CA GLN A 224 1.46 4.45 38.84
C GLN A 224 2.91 3.97 38.66
N ILE A 225 3.05 2.67 38.51
CA ILE A 225 4.30 1.97 38.22
C ILE A 225 4.27 1.53 36.78
N VAL A 226 5.35 1.82 36.05
CA VAL A 226 5.53 1.31 34.68
C VAL A 226 6.63 0.26 34.65
N ALA A 227 6.38 -0.81 33.90
CA ALA A 227 7.38 -1.84 33.64
C ALA A 227 7.62 -1.94 32.14
N TRP A 228 8.89 -1.95 31.77
CA TRP A 228 9.36 -2.12 30.41
C TRP A 228 9.97 -3.51 30.27
N VAL A 229 9.34 -4.34 29.47
CA VAL A 229 9.76 -5.73 29.27
C VAL A 229 10.03 -5.94 27.79
N TRP A 230 11.18 -6.46 27.43
CA TRP A 230 11.59 -6.70 26.06
C TRP A 230 11.40 -8.17 25.69
N VAL A 231 10.83 -8.42 24.52
CA VAL A 231 10.52 -9.76 23.99
C VAL A 231 10.74 -9.79 22.49
N GLU A 232 10.74 -10.97 21.90
CA GLU A 232 10.58 -11.11 20.46
C GLU A 232 9.14 -10.71 20.06
N PRO A 233 8.93 -10.17 18.84
CA PRO A 233 7.60 -9.70 18.40
C PRO A 233 6.48 -10.72 18.53
N ASP A 234 6.77 -12.01 18.28
CA ASP A 234 5.79 -13.09 18.31
C ASP A 234 5.33 -13.41 19.74
N ASP A 235 6.18 -13.17 20.74
CA ASP A 235 5.90 -13.41 22.16
C ASP A 235 5.16 -12.26 22.84
N TYR A 236 5.01 -11.14 22.14
CA TYR A 236 4.49 -9.89 22.73
C TYR A 236 3.19 -10.08 23.51
N TYR A 237 2.18 -10.66 22.88
CA TYR A 237 0.87 -10.82 23.52
C TYR A 237 0.88 -11.93 24.58
N GLY A 238 1.64 -13.00 24.36
CA GLY A 238 1.78 -14.08 25.32
C GLY A 238 2.37 -13.59 26.64
N VAL A 239 3.46 -12.84 26.58
CA VAL A 239 4.10 -12.28 27.77
C VAL A 239 3.27 -11.14 28.36
N TYR A 240 2.65 -10.28 27.51
CA TYR A 240 1.78 -9.21 27.99
C TYR A 240 0.67 -9.73 28.90
N TYR A 241 -0.10 -10.71 28.45
CA TYR A 241 -1.22 -11.26 29.24
C TYR A 241 -0.75 -12.08 30.45
N MET A 242 0.35 -12.81 30.32
CA MET A 242 0.98 -13.52 31.43
C MET A 242 1.38 -12.54 32.55
N MET A 243 2.05 -11.44 32.20
CA MET A 243 2.43 -10.42 33.18
C MET A 243 1.21 -9.78 33.85
N GLN A 244 0.15 -9.42 33.08
CA GLN A 244 -1.07 -8.85 33.64
C GLN A 244 -1.72 -9.75 34.67
N GLU A 245 -1.81 -11.05 34.39
CA GLU A 245 -2.43 -12.01 35.28
C GLU A 245 -1.57 -12.30 36.53
N ASN A 246 -0.27 -12.56 36.33
CA ASN A 246 0.59 -13.02 37.40
C ASN A 246 1.01 -11.89 38.36
N VAL A 247 1.19 -10.66 37.88
CA VAL A 247 1.41 -9.51 38.75
C VAL A 247 0.24 -9.31 39.69
N LEU A 248 -1.01 -9.43 39.23
CA LEU A 248 -2.19 -9.35 40.08
C LEU A 248 -2.18 -10.42 41.19
N LYS A 249 -1.80 -11.67 40.84
CA LYS A 249 -1.72 -12.78 41.81
C LYS A 249 -0.65 -12.54 42.84
N GLU A 250 0.55 -12.15 42.44
CA GLU A 250 1.67 -11.91 43.34
C GLU A 250 1.46 -10.66 44.19
N PHE A 251 0.83 -9.60 43.68
CA PHE A 251 0.45 -8.45 44.49
C PHE A 251 -0.47 -8.86 45.62
N LYS A 252 -1.54 -9.60 45.35
CA LYS A 252 -2.44 -10.10 46.38
C LYS A 252 -1.75 -10.97 47.43
N LYS A 253 -0.84 -11.84 47.01
CA LYS A 253 -0.10 -12.76 47.89
C LYS A 253 0.87 -12.01 48.80
N ASN A 254 1.46 -10.92 48.34
CA ASN A 254 2.42 -10.13 49.09
C ASN A 254 1.80 -8.91 49.77
N GLY A 255 0.49 -8.75 49.81
CA GLY A 255 -0.22 -7.69 50.49
C GLY A 255 -0.13 -6.32 49.82
N VAL A 256 0.30 -6.26 48.53
CA VAL A 256 0.30 -5.02 47.75
C VAL A 256 -1.14 -4.64 47.40
N THR A 257 -1.50 -3.42 47.66
CA THR A 257 -2.87 -2.89 47.47
C THR A 257 -3.08 -2.36 46.05
N ILE A 258 -4.12 -2.83 45.39
CA ILE A 258 -4.61 -2.16 44.19
C ILE A 258 -5.69 -1.18 44.65
N PRO A 259 -5.43 0.14 44.59
CA PRO A 259 -6.32 1.10 45.26
C PRO A 259 -7.67 1.23 44.52
N TYR A 260 -8.71 1.30 45.33
CA TYR A 260 -10.00 1.82 44.88
C TYR A 260 -9.98 3.34 44.83
N PRO A 261 -10.90 4.01 44.14
CA PRO A 261 -11.04 5.46 44.22
C PRO A 261 -11.25 5.89 45.67
N HIS A 262 -10.37 6.78 46.20
CA HIS A 262 -10.47 7.32 47.55
C HIS A 262 -11.16 8.68 47.54
N ILE A 263 -12.09 8.89 48.47
CA ILE A 263 -12.77 10.16 48.72
C ILE A 263 -12.54 10.55 50.15
N GLN A 264 -11.90 11.69 50.40
CA GLN A 264 -11.74 12.24 51.74
C GLN A 264 -12.98 13.06 52.11
N LEU A 265 -13.74 12.63 53.12
CA LEU A 265 -14.84 13.39 53.68
C LEU A 265 -14.31 14.28 54.83
N VAL A 266 -14.29 15.59 54.61
CA VAL A 266 -14.00 16.56 55.65
C VAL A 266 -15.31 16.88 56.36
N LYS A 267 -15.43 16.50 57.63
CA LYS A 267 -16.54 16.96 58.48
C LYS A 267 -16.15 18.36 59.02
N GLU A 268 -16.96 19.37 58.73
CA GLU A 268 -16.88 20.68 59.36
C GLU A 268 -17.27 20.59 60.84
#